data_6f11fa31acf1f65221909e763bd1cb33
#
_entry.id   6f11fa31acf1f65221909e763bd1cb33
#
_cell.length_a   1.000
_cell.length_b   1.000
_cell.length_c   1.000
_cell.angle_alpha   90.00
_cell.angle_beta   90.00
_cell.angle_gamma   90.00
#
_symmetry.space_group_name_H-M   'P 1'
#
loop_
_entity.id
_entity.type
_entity.pdbx_description
1 polymer ?
#
loop_
_entity_poly.entity_id
_entity_poly.type
_entity_poly.pdbx_seq_one_letter_code
_entity_poly.pdbx_strand_id
1 'polypeptide(L)'
;DMGLDWKIRESYDLGLALLGSLEQVGGLHSRTVGRAGFAVLKAVDIPAVLIETGFMTNPAEEQALQQELTQERIAGAIYRGLSAYCDEDERCPPRTGNENIYVVAPGDSLALIAARLGVSVADLKRENPNRARALQIGQKLKVPL
;
A
#
# COMPACT_ATOMS: atom_id res chain seq x y z
N ASP A 1 1.77 -26.23 18.34
CA ASP A 1 3.16 -25.85 18.08
C ASP A 1 3.27 -24.32 18.17
N MET A 2 4.00 -23.83 19.19
CA MET A 2 4.09 -22.39 19.48
C MET A 2 4.55 -21.55 18.28
N GLY A 3 5.41 -22.06 17.42
CA GLY A 3 5.88 -21.35 16.22
C GLY A 3 4.79 -21.16 15.17
N LEU A 4 3.94 -22.15 14.96
CA LEU A 4 2.84 -22.08 14.01
C LEU A 4 1.74 -21.13 14.51
N ASP A 5 1.43 -21.15 15.81
CA ASP A 5 0.42 -20.28 16.40
C ASP A 5 0.86 -18.80 16.35
N TRP A 6 2.14 -18.55 16.61
CA TRP A 6 2.75 -17.23 16.45
C TRP A 6 2.60 -16.73 15.00
N LYS A 7 3.03 -17.51 14.02
CA LYS A 7 2.95 -17.15 12.60
C LYS A 7 1.53 -16.82 12.16
N ILE A 8 0.55 -17.64 12.57
CA ILE A 8 -0.86 -17.44 12.22
C ILE A 8 -1.36 -16.09 12.76
N ARG A 9 -0.99 -15.74 13.99
CA ARG A 9 -1.36 -14.47 14.61
C ARG A 9 -0.75 -13.30 13.85
N GLU A 10 0.56 -13.31 13.64
CA GLU A 10 1.27 -12.26 12.94
C GLU A 10 0.79 -12.08 11.49
N SER A 11 0.51 -13.20 10.80
CA SER A 11 -0.08 -13.14 9.46
C SER A 11 -1.46 -12.51 9.46
N TYR A 12 -2.25 -12.76 10.50
CA TYR A 12 -3.57 -12.15 10.65
C TYR A 12 -3.48 -10.65 10.92
N ASP A 13 -2.57 -10.22 11.80
CA ASP A 13 -2.34 -8.80 12.14
C ASP A 13 -1.80 -8.03 10.91
N LEU A 14 -0.86 -8.61 10.17
CA LEU A 14 -0.43 -8.09 8.87
C LEU A 14 -1.61 -7.98 7.88
N GLY A 15 -2.45 -9.01 7.81
CA GLY A 15 -3.65 -9.02 6.97
C GLY A 15 -4.63 -7.91 7.33
N LEU A 16 -4.86 -7.63 8.61
CA LEU A 16 -5.71 -6.53 9.07
C LEU A 16 -5.16 -5.16 8.69
N ALA A 17 -3.86 -4.94 8.87
CA ALA A 17 -3.21 -3.67 8.49
C ALA A 17 -3.32 -3.42 6.98
N LEU A 18 -3.09 -4.45 6.16
CA LEU A 18 -3.23 -4.38 4.71
C LEU A 18 -4.69 -4.14 4.28
N LEU A 19 -5.64 -4.85 4.88
CA LEU A 19 -7.06 -4.72 4.59
C LEU A 19 -7.56 -3.30 4.89
N GLY A 20 -7.19 -2.73 6.05
CA GLY A 20 -7.54 -1.36 6.42
C GLY A 20 -7.02 -0.31 5.44
N SER A 21 -5.82 -0.51 4.90
CA SER A 21 -5.26 0.38 3.87
C SER A 21 -5.91 0.19 2.49
N LEU A 22 -6.21 -1.04 2.11
CA LEU A 22 -6.87 -1.36 0.84
C LEU A 22 -8.34 -0.88 0.80
N GLU A 23 -9.02 -0.85 1.95
CA GLU A 23 -10.39 -0.31 2.05
C GLU A 23 -10.48 1.14 1.54
N GLN A 24 -9.42 1.92 1.71
CA GLN A 24 -9.36 3.31 1.23
C GLN A 24 -9.29 3.42 -0.29
N VAL A 25 -8.86 2.36 -0.98
CA VAL A 25 -8.87 2.32 -2.46
C VAL A 25 -10.27 2.03 -3.00
N GLY A 26 -11.09 1.33 -2.22
CA GLY A 26 -12.44 0.92 -2.57
C GLY A 26 -12.50 -0.45 -3.25
N GLY A 27 -13.72 -0.95 -3.50
CA GLY A 27 -13.92 -2.18 -4.27
C GLY A 27 -13.57 -3.49 -3.55
N LEU A 28 -13.48 -3.50 -2.22
CA LEU A 28 -13.20 -4.74 -1.48
C LEU A 28 -14.33 -5.77 -1.63
N HIS A 29 -13.98 -6.99 -2.00
CA HIS A 29 -14.89 -8.14 -2.03
C HIS A 29 -15.17 -8.69 -0.63
N SER A 30 -14.23 -8.56 0.29
CA SER A 30 -14.36 -8.98 1.68
C SER A 30 -13.75 -7.92 2.60
N ARG A 31 -14.38 -7.75 3.75
CA ARG A 31 -13.88 -6.89 4.84
C ARG A 31 -13.27 -7.70 5.99
N THR A 32 -12.97 -8.96 5.72
CA THR A 32 -12.39 -9.86 6.71
C THR A 32 -11.18 -10.59 6.13
N VAL A 33 -10.19 -10.82 6.98
CA VAL A 33 -9.04 -11.65 6.65
C VAL A 33 -9.45 -13.12 6.77
N GLY A 34 -9.43 -13.84 5.64
CA GLY A 34 -9.70 -15.28 5.60
C GLY A 34 -8.49 -16.12 6.02
N ARG A 35 -8.73 -17.40 6.35
CA ARG A 35 -7.67 -18.38 6.58
C ARG A 35 -7.76 -19.46 5.51
N ALA A 36 -6.63 -19.79 4.89
CA ALA A 36 -6.57 -20.86 3.92
C ALA A 36 -5.18 -21.53 3.93
N GLY A 37 -5.18 -22.81 3.62
CA GLY A 37 -3.95 -23.64 3.60
C GLY A 37 -3.19 -23.54 2.28
N PHE A 38 -2.96 -22.33 1.75
CA PHE A 38 -2.24 -22.14 0.50
C PHE A 38 -0.78 -22.60 0.61
N ALA A 39 -0.32 -23.34 -0.38
CA ALA A 39 1.06 -23.84 -0.41
C ALA A 39 2.09 -22.69 -0.39
N VAL A 40 1.79 -21.58 -1.07
CA VAL A 40 2.63 -20.38 -1.12
C VAL A 40 2.82 -19.70 0.24
N LEU A 41 1.92 -19.94 1.21
CA LEU A 41 1.98 -19.37 2.56
C LEU A 41 2.59 -20.32 3.60
N LYS A 42 3.22 -21.43 3.20
CA LYS A 42 3.70 -22.49 4.14
C LYS A 42 5.07 -22.23 4.76
N ALA A 43 5.76 -21.12 4.45
CA ALA A 43 6.95 -20.75 5.21
C ALA A 43 6.61 -20.68 6.71
N VAL A 44 7.41 -21.32 7.57
CA VAL A 44 7.05 -21.52 8.99
C VAL A 44 7.57 -20.43 9.93
N ASP A 45 8.48 -19.61 9.45
CA ASP A 45 9.29 -18.67 10.21
C ASP A 45 9.02 -17.18 9.91
N ILE A 46 8.12 -16.90 8.96
CA ILE A 46 7.73 -15.54 8.59
C ILE A 46 6.21 -15.40 8.46
N PRO A 47 5.63 -14.25 8.85
CA PRO A 47 4.25 -13.91 8.52
C PRO A 47 4.04 -13.90 7.01
N ALA A 48 2.91 -14.42 6.55
CA ALA A 48 2.62 -14.49 5.12
C ALA A 48 1.12 -14.30 4.84
N VAL A 49 0.82 -13.46 3.86
CA VAL A 49 -0.55 -13.18 3.40
C VAL A 49 -0.63 -13.27 1.87
N LEU A 50 -1.80 -13.63 1.38
CA LEU A 50 -2.15 -13.53 -0.03
C LEU A 50 -3.12 -12.34 -0.19
N ILE A 51 -2.83 -11.45 -1.13
CA ILE A 51 -3.67 -10.32 -1.49
C ILE A 51 -4.23 -10.57 -2.89
N GLU A 52 -5.55 -10.68 -2.99
CA GLU A 52 -6.26 -10.76 -4.26
C GLU A 52 -6.80 -9.37 -4.61
N THR A 53 -6.26 -8.76 -5.65
CA THR A 53 -6.56 -7.36 -6.02
C THR A 53 -7.77 -7.22 -6.91
N GLY A 54 -8.35 -8.31 -7.39
CA GLY A 54 -9.54 -8.36 -8.23
C GLY A 54 -9.64 -9.67 -8.99
N PHE A 55 -10.80 -9.90 -9.62
CA PHE A 55 -11.06 -11.08 -10.43
C PHE A 55 -10.96 -10.77 -11.92
N MET A 56 -10.03 -11.41 -12.61
CA MET A 56 -9.88 -11.28 -14.07
C MET A 56 -11.07 -11.80 -14.86
N THR A 57 -11.94 -12.62 -14.24
CA THR A 57 -13.18 -13.09 -14.82
C THR A 57 -14.30 -12.05 -14.78
N ASN A 58 -14.11 -10.95 -14.03
CA ASN A 58 -14.99 -9.78 -14.04
C ASN A 58 -14.42 -8.73 -15.01
N PRO A 59 -15.05 -8.47 -16.16
CA PRO A 59 -14.50 -7.55 -17.17
C PRO A 59 -14.26 -6.12 -16.66
N ALA A 60 -15.08 -5.64 -15.71
CA ALA A 60 -14.93 -4.30 -15.15
C ALA A 60 -13.69 -4.23 -14.24
N GLU A 61 -13.43 -5.27 -13.45
CA GLU A 61 -12.23 -5.35 -12.60
C GLU A 61 -10.98 -5.56 -13.44
N GLU A 62 -11.03 -6.43 -14.45
CA GLU A 62 -9.93 -6.61 -15.41
C GLU A 62 -9.54 -5.27 -16.05
N GLN A 63 -10.52 -4.53 -16.57
CA GLN A 63 -10.28 -3.23 -17.18
C GLN A 63 -9.69 -2.23 -16.17
N ALA A 64 -10.20 -2.21 -14.93
CA ALA A 64 -9.69 -1.35 -13.88
C ALA A 64 -8.23 -1.70 -13.52
N LEU A 65 -7.90 -2.99 -13.42
CA LEU A 65 -6.54 -3.47 -13.12
C LEU A 65 -5.53 -3.15 -14.25
N GLN A 66 -5.99 -2.93 -15.48
CA GLN A 66 -5.13 -2.49 -16.59
C GLN A 66 -4.79 -0.99 -16.52
N GLN A 67 -5.48 -0.21 -15.69
CA GLN A 67 -5.23 1.21 -15.54
C GLN A 67 -4.03 1.45 -14.58
N GLU A 68 -3.04 2.17 -15.07
CA GLU A 68 -1.84 2.54 -14.28
C GLU A 68 -2.20 3.21 -12.94
N LEU A 69 -3.17 4.13 -12.96
CA LEU A 69 -3.64 4.80 -11.75
C LEU A 69 -4.21 3.81 -10.71
N THR A 70 -4.94 2.79 -11.16
CA THR A 70 -5.49 1.75 -10.28
C THR A 70 -4.35 0.92 -9.68
N GLN A 71 -3.38 0.52 -10.49
CA GLN A 71 -2.22 -0.24 -10.04
C GLN A 71 -1.41 0.54 -9.00
N GLU A 72 -1.14 1.82 -9.24
CA GLU A 72 -0.43 2.69 -8.31
C GLU A 72 -1.18 2.88 -6.99
N ARG A 73 -2.51 3.04 -7.05
CA ARG A 73 -3.34 3.16 -5.83
C ARG A 73 -3.32 1.89 -4.99
N ILE A 74 -3.43 0.73 -5.62
CA ILE A 74 -3.36 -0.58 -4.93
C ILE A 74 -1.96 -0.77 -4.34
N ALA A 75 -0.89 -0.55 -5.11
CA ALA A 75 0.48 -0.66 -4.64
C ALA A 75 0.77 0.28 -3.46
N GLY A 76 0.31 1.53 -3.54
CA GLY A 76 0.41 2.51 -2.45
C GLY A 76 -0.35 2.07 -1.19
N ALA A 77 -1.52 1.46 -1.34
CA ALA A 77 -2.27 0.93 -0.20
C ALA A 77 -1.56 -0.26 0.46
N ILE A 78 -1.03 -1.19 -0.34
CA ILE A 78 -0.24 -2.31 0.16
C ILE A 78 0.99 -1.80 0.93
N TYR A 79 1.70 -0.82 0.37
CA TYR A 79 2.85 -0.21 1.03
C TYR A 79 2.48 0.44 2.37
N ARG A 80 1.37 1.21 2.43
CA ARG A 80 0.91 1.83 3.69
C ARG A 80 0.52 0.78 4.73
N GLY A 81 -0.21 -0.26 4.32
CA GLY A 81 -0.61 -1.33 5.24
C GLY A 81 0.59 -2.08 5.81
N LEU A 82 1.58 -2.41 4.96
CA LEU A 82 2.83 -3.02 5.39
C LEU A 82 3.63 -2.09 6.31
N SER A 83 3.68 -0.80 5.99
CA SER A 83 4.33 0.21 6.81
C SER A 83 3.71 0.31 8.19
N ALA A 84 2.37 0.37 8.27
CA ALA A 84 1.66 0.43 9.54
C ALA A 84 1.91 -0.81 10.40
N TYR A 85 1.90 -2.01 9.81
CA TYR A 85 2.25 -3.23 10.50
C TYR A 85 3.69 -3.17 11.06
N CYS A 86 4.64 -2.70 10.24
CA CYS A 86 6.04 -2.60 10.65
C CYS A 86 6.31 -1.51 11.70
N ASP A 87 5.49 -0.49 11.80
CA ASP A 87 5.64 0.54 12.86
C ASP A 87 5.29 -0.02 14.24
N GLU A 88 4.47 -1.05 14.30
CA GLU A 88 4.07 -1.73 15.53
C GLU A 88 4.93 -2.97 15.85
N ASP A 89 5.79 -3.40 14.92
CA ASP A 89 6.60 -4.61 15.03
C ASP A 89 8.11 -4.30 15.04
N GLU A 90 8.73 -4.44 16.22
CA GLU A 90 10.19 -4.24 16.42
C GLU A 90 11.07 -5.19 15.58
N ARG A 91 10.49 -6.27 15.03
CA ARG A 91 11.20 -7.22 14.17
C ARG A 91 11.32 -6.75 12.73
N CYS A 92 10.52 -5.77 12.33
CA CYS A 92 10.72 -5.13 11.04
C CYS A 92 12.05 -4.38 11.02
N PRO A 93 12.78 -4.41 9.90
CA PRO A 93 14.01 -3.64 9.79
C PRO A 93 13.69 -2.15 10.01
N PRO A 94 14.55 -1.42 10.75
CA PRO A 94 14.36 0.01 10.92
C PRO A 94 14.28 0.65 9.53
N ARG A 95 13.32 1.54 9.36
CA ARG A 95 13.20 2.30 8.10
C ARG A 95 14.49 3.11 7.92
N THR A 96 15.39 2.59 7.12
CA THR A 96 16.57 3.34 6.71
C THR A 96 16.11 4.40 5.71
N GLY A 97 15.75 5.57 6.22
CA GLY A 97 15.82 6.85 5.52
C GLY A 97 15.24 7.01 4.12
N ASN A 98 14.46 6.06 3.62
CA ASN A 98 13.73 6.28 2.37
C ASN A 98 12.49 7.10 2.70
N GLU A 99 12.69 8.42 2.78
CA GLU A 99 11.62 9.34 2.53
C GLU A 99 10.94 8.86 1.25
N ASN A 100 9.64 8.55 1.29
CA ASN A 100 8.89 8.26 0.09
C ASN A 100 9.02 9.48 -0.81
N ILE A 101 9.78 9.36 -1.87
CA ILE A 101 10.05 10.46 -2.79
C ILE A 101 9.37 10.14 -4.12
N TYR A 102 8.47 11.00 -4.52
CA TYR A 102 7.92 11.03 -5.85
C TYR A 102 8.74 12.02 -6.73
N VAL A 103 9.11 11.58 -7.92
CA VAL A 103 9.78 12.46 -8.90
C VAL A 103 8.74 12.95 -9.90
N VAL A 104 8.55 14.27 -9.95
CA VAL A 104 7.56 14.91 -10.83
C VAL A 104 7.86 14.63 -12.29
N ALA A 105 6.88 14.07 -13.00
CA ALA A 105 6.94 13.74 -14.42
C ALA A 105 6.24 14.82 -15.29
N PRO A 106 6.50 14.86 -16.61
CA PRO A 106 5.77 15.75 -17.52
C PRO A 106 4.25 15.53 -17.45
N GLY A 107 3.50 16.61 -17.31
CA GLY A 107 2.03 16.55 -17.21
C GLY A 107 1.48 16.34 -15.79
N ASP A 108 2.33 16.17 -14.80
CA ASP A 108 1.90 16.02 -13.41
C ASP A 108 1.31 17.32 -12.83
N SER A 109 0.31 17.13 -11.99
CA SER A 109 -0.20 18.15 -11.07
C SER A 109 -0.26 17.57 -9.66
N LEU A 110 -0.31 18.42 -8.63
CA LEU A 110 -0.44 17.95 -7.25
C LEU A 110 -1.68 17.09 -7.04
N ALA A 111 -2.78 17.41 -7.74
CA ALA A 111 -4.01 16.63 -7.67
C ALA A 111 -3.84 15.24 -8.29
N LEU A 112 -3.17 15.16 -9.43
CA LEU A 112 -2.89 13.89 -10.11
C LEU A 112 -1.93 13.02 -9.29
N ILE A 113 -0.84 13.62 -8.78
CA ILE A 113 0.13 12.93 -7.93
C ILE A 113 -0.55 12.41 -6.65
N ALA A 114 -1.35 13.26 -5.99
CA ALA A 114 -2.08 12.87 -4.78
C ALA A 114 -3.05 11.70 -5.06
N ALA A 115 -3.78 11.75 -6.18
CA ALA A 115 -4.69 10.68 -6.60
C ALA A 115 -3.93 9.36 -6.89
N ARG A 116 -2.80 9.43 -7.60
CA ARG A 116 -1.92 8.27 -7.86
C ARG A 116 -1.44 7.61 -6.59
N LEU A 117 -0.97 8.42 -5.65
CA LEU A 117 -0.35 7.94 -4.42
C LEU A 117 -1.38 7.62 -3.32
N GLY A 118 -2.67 7.88 -3.56
CA GLY A 118 -3.73 7.65 -2.58
C GLY A 118 -3.63 8.52 -1.33
N VAL A 119 -3.04 9.71 -1.45
CA VAL A 119 -2.88 10.70 -0.38
C VAL A 119 -3.72 11.95 -0.67
N SER A 120 -3.97 12.80 0.35
CA SER A 120 -4.65 14.06 0.09
C SER A 120 -3.67 15.11 -0.48
N VAL A 121 -4.19 16.03 -1.30
CA VAL A 121 -3.42 17.19 -1.77
C VAL A 121 -2.95 18.05 -0.60
N ALA A 122 -3.73 18.11 0.47
CA ALA A 122 -3.39 18.87 1.67
C ALA A 122 -2.17 18.26 2.39
N ASP A 123 -2.14 16.94 2.53
CA ASP A 123 -1.03 16.23 3.15
C ASP A 123 0.23 16.34 2.30
N LEU A 124 0.11 16.17 0.98
CA LEU A 124 1.24 16.34 0.06
C LEU A 124 1.83 17.76 0.13
N LYS A 125 0.98 18.79 0.26
CA LYS A 125 1.42 20.18 0.47
C LYS A 125 2.09 20.36 1.81
N ARG A 126 1.55 19.77 2.87
CA ARG A 126 2.11 19.87 4.23
C ARG A 126 3.53 19.31 4.30
N GLU A 127 3.78 18.18 3.65
CA GLU A 127 5.11 17.58 3.58
C GLU A 127 6.08 18.36 2.66
N ASN A 128 5.56 19.23 1.77
CA ASN A 128 6.34 19.97 0.78
C ASN A 128 6.01 21.48 0.79
N PRO A 129 6.12 22.20 1.92
CA PRO A 129 5.58 23.56 2.06
C PRO A 129 6.18 24.57 1.07
N ASN A 130 7.44 24.39 0.68
CA ASN A 130 8.17 25.31 -0.23
C ASN A 130 8.23 24.82 -1.68
N ARG A 131 7.81 23.57 -1.96
CA ARG A 131 7.98 22.92 -3.28
C ARG A 131 6.65 22.69 -4.01
N ALA A 132 5.53 22.85 -3.32
CA ALA A 132 4.21 22.57 -3.88
C ALA A 132 3.56 23.78 -4.58
N ARG A 133 4.20 24.95 -4.63
CA ARG A 133 3.65 26.16 -5.27
C ARG A 133 3.77 26.14 -6.78
N ALA A 134 4.87 25.60 -7.31
CA ALA A 134 5.07 25.42 -8.74
C ALA A 134 5.88 24.13 -8.94
N LEU A 135 5.25 23.11 -9.51
CA LEU A 135 5.90 21.85 -9.80
C LEU A 135 6.86 21.99 -10.97
N GLN A 136 8.04 21.41 -10.83
CA GLN A 136 9.02 21.30 -11.91
C GLN A 136 9.28 19.85 -12.24
N ILE A 137 9.40 19.52 -13.51
CA ILE A 137 9.76 18.16 -13.96
C ILE A 137 11.10 17.77 -13.34
N GLY A 138 11.18 16.56 -12.80
CA GLY A 138 12.35 16.05 -12.08
C GLY A 138 12.43 16.49 -10.61
N GLN A 139 11.52 17.34 -10.14
CA GLN A 139 11.45 17.76 -8.75
C GLN A 139 11.09 16.55 -7.85
N LYS A 140 11.79 16.41 -6.74
CA LYS A 140 11.49 15.40 -5.71
C LYS A 140 10.51 15.96 -4.70
N LEU A 141 9.39 15.27 -4.51
CA LEU A 141 8.38 15.54 -3.48
C LEU A 141 8.42 14.45 -2.42
N LYS A 142 8.34 14.85 -1.16
CA LYS A 142 8.08 13.93 -0.05
C LYS A 142 6.63 13.49 -0.09
N VAL A 143 6.39 12.19 -0.01
CA VAL A 143 5.05 11.62 0.03
C VAL A 143 4.71 11.28 1.48
N PRO A 144 3.60 11.80 2.04
CA PRO A 144 3.14 11.42 3.37
C PRO A 144 2.82 9.90 3.41
N LEU A 145 3.16 9.26 4.51
CA LEU A 145 2.83 7.87 4.80
C LEU A 145 1.42 7.75 5.36
#